data_8cb02d8fb350b70ea424af7ae1cac18c
#
_entry.id   8cb02d8fb350b70ea424af7ae1cac18c
#
_cell.length_a   1.000
_cell.length_b   1.000
_cell.length_c   1.000
_cell.angle_alpha   90.00
_cell.angle_beta   90.00
_cell.angle_gamma   90.00
#
_symmetry.space_group_name_H-M   'P 1'
#
loop_
_entity.id
_entity.type
_entity.pdbx_description
1 polymer ?
#
loop_
_entity_poly.entity_id
_entity_poly.type
_entity_poly.pdbx_seq_one_letter_code
_entity_poly.pdbx_strand_id
1 'polypeptide(L)'
;MIGLNDLDILRTEEVRRAIDENVERDPAKIALSKGVPHAALVATQVKYLQRARRKLPALYEARCIIPPRAFEQCSSQESARRKPLKGGVVLDMTCGLGIDTMALAEHFERVVSIERDDALAEVVRYNMSLMGITNVEVVTASSEEYVATTNEHFDWVFVDPDRRSAEGKKMVCMEDCSPNVVELLPRLREISERVAIKLSPMFDCAEAFRLCSPAEVEVVSVGGECKEVNIYTNAEKDMLRIAVIGEGEWMFSHEAMAEEPTAEPFMPEEYRYLIVPDVALQKARVAIAALKPHAAIWSNNGYAFAHELPAESLPARIFEIESIEPYRPKELKRRWKGEGVEVMKRDCALSIDAVRRTTSTRPGGERLVALTAIAGDTWIINLKK
;
A
#
# COMPACT_ATOMS: atom_id res chain seq x y z
N MET A 1 -24.23 -3.01 -4.96
CA MET A 1 -23.56 -2.22 -6.02
C MET A 1 -24.49 -1.06 -6.35
N ILE A 2 -23.97 0.09 -6.75
CA ILE A 2 -24.79 1.16 -7.33
C ILE A 2 -25.07 0.73 -8.77
N GLY A 3 -26.37 0.60 -9.13
CA GLY A 3 -26.79 0.35 -10.51
C GLY A 3 -27.04 1.66 -11.28
N LEU A 4 -27.30 1.58 -12.57
CA LEU A 4 -27.60 2.76 -13.41
C LEU A 4 -28.82 3.55 -12.89
N ASN A 5 -29.87 2.84 -12.44
CA ASN A 5 -31.05 3.50 -11.84
C ASN A 5 -30.71 4.28 -10.55
N ASP A 6 -29.82 3.72 -9.70
CA ASP A 6 -29.37 4.43 -8.49
C ASP A 6 -28.56 5.67 -8.87
N LEU A 7 -27.76 5.58 -9.93
CA LEU A 7 -26.96 6.69 -10.45
C LEU A 7 -27.85 7.84 -10.94
N ASP A 8 -28.91 7.53 -11.70
CA ASP A 8 -29.86 8.54 -12.15
C ASP A 8 -30.52 9.27 -10.99
N ILE A 9 -30.91 8.54 -9.94
CA ILE A 9 -31.45 9.12 -8.70
C ILE A 9 -30.39 10.01 -8.01
N LEU A 10 -29.15 9.54 -7.89
CA LEU A 10 -28.05 10.28 -7.22
C LEU A 10 -27.65 11.57 -7.97
N ARG A 11 -27.92 11.66 -9.27
CA ARG A 11 -27.65 12.84 -10.10
C ARG A 11 -28.74 13.91 -9.97
N THR A 12 -29.94 13.59 -9.43
CA THR A 12 -31.02 14.56 -9.29
C THR A 12 -30.67 15.69 -8.31
N GLU A 13 -31.11 16.90 -8.59
CA GLU A 13 -30.84 18.07 -7.73
C GLU A 13 -31.37 17.87 -6.30
N GLU A 14 -32.54 17.25 -6.17
CA GLU A 14 -33.16 16.94 -4.88
C GLU A 14 -32.27 16.05 -4.01
N VAL A 15 -31.74 14.95 -4.57
CA VAL A 15 -30.89 13.99 -3.84
C VAL A 15 -29.50 14.58 -3.60
N ARG A 16 -28.94 15.33 -4.54
CA ARG A 16 -27.67 16.04 -4.36
C ARG A 16 -27.75 17.03 -3.19
N ARG A 17 -28.80 17.84 -3.13
CA ARG A 17 -29.06 18.75 -2.01
C ARG A 17 -29.23 18.00 -0.69
N ALA A 18 -29.98 16.89 -0.70
CA ALA A 18 -30.16 16.06 0.50
C ALA A 18 -28.83 15.47 1.00
N ILE A 19 -27.91 15.08 0.11
CA ILE A 19 -26.56 14.63 0.48
C ILE A 19 -25.78 15.77 1.14
N ASP A 20 -25.75 16.95 0.54
CA ASP A 20 -25.00 18.11 1.04
C ASP A 20 -25.50 18.57 2.42
N GLU A 21 -26.83 18.66 2.61
CA GLU A 21 -27.45 19.06 3.88
C GLU A 21 -27.20 18.04 5.00
N ASN A 22 -26.90 16.80 4.66
CA ASN A 22 -26.76 15.71 5.62
C ASN A 22 -25.34 15.17 5.74
N VAL A 23 -24.33 15.73 5.03
CA VAL A 23 -22.98 15.16 4.93
C VAL A 23 -22.28 14.98 6.28
N GLU A 24 -22.59 15.78 7.29
CA GLU A 24 -22.03 15.69 8.65
C GLU A 24 -22.93 14.90 9.63
N ARG A 25 -24.10 14.42 9.18
CA ARG A 25 -25.02 13.68 10.05
C ARG A 25 -24.66 12.19 10.13
N ASP A 26 -25.12 11.53 11.19
CA ASP A 26 -25.01 10.08 11.34
C ASP A 26 -25.80 9.35 10.24
N PRO A 27 -25.15 8.55 9.39
CA PRO A 27 -25.80 7.82 8.30
C PRO A 27 -26.94 6.90 8.76
N ALA A 28 -26.84 6.30 9.95
CA ALA A 28 -27.88 5.45 10.49
C ALA A 28 -29.18 6.25 10.78
N LYS A 29 -29.03 7.49 11.25
CA LYS A 29 -30.20 8.39 11.48
C LYS A 29 -30.80 8.88 10.16
N ILE A 30 -29.98 9.11 9.13
CA ILE A 30 -30.45 9.49 7.80
C ILE A 30 -31.29 8.36 7.20
N ALA A 31 -30.81 7.12 7.26
CA ALA A 31 -31.51 5.95 6.71
C ALA A 31 -32.94 5.74 7.28
N LEU A 32 -33.18 6.20 8.51
CA LEU A 32 -34.44 6.10 9.21
C LEU A 32 -35.31 7.38 9.08
N SER A 33 -34.82 8.41 8.41
CA SER A 33 -35.51 9.70 8.29
C SER A 33 -36.59 9.68 7.21
N LYS A 34 -37.84 9.96 7.58
CA LYS A 34 -38.97 10.06 6.62
C LYS A 34 -38.92 11.33 5.76
N GLY A 35 -38.14 12.34 6.18
CA GLY A 35 -38.05 13.63 5.48
C GLY A 35 -36.88 13.71 4.48
N VAL A 36 -36.07 12.64 4.31
CA VAL A 36 -34.96 12.60 3.36
C VAL A 36 -35.37 11.79 2.13
N PRO A 37 -35.31 12.36 0.92
CA PRO A 37 -35.64 11.62 -0.29
C PRO A 37 -34.64 10.47 -0.46
N HIS A 38 -35.10 9.31 -0.88
CA HIS A 38 -34.26 8.12 -1.07
C HIS A 38 -33.30 7.85 0.11
N ALA A 39 -33.78 7.94 1.34
CA ALA A 39 -33.01 8.00 2.58
C ALA A 39 -31.91 6.94 2.71
N ALA A 40 -32.14 5.69 2.27
CA ALA A 40 -31.13 4.63 2.30
C ALA A 40 -29.95 4.90 1.34
N LEU A 41 -30.22 5.44 0.17
CA LEU A 41 -29.21 5.78 -0.84
C LEU A 41 -28.41 7.00 -0.39
N VAL A 42 -29.08 8.06 0.11
CA VAL A 42 -28.44 9.24 0.69
C VAL A 42 -27.56 8.87 1.87
N ALA A 43 -28.05 8.05 2.80
CA ALA A 43 -27.29 7.56 3.95
C ALA A 43 -26.02 6.81 3.53
N THR A 44 -26.12 5.99 2.48
CA THR A 44 -24.97 5.27 1.92
C THR A 44 -23.94 6.24 1.36
N GLN A 45 -24.37 7.23 0.56
CA GLN A 45 -23.43 8.22 -0.01
C GLN A 45 -22.80 9.07 1.09
N VAL A 46 -23.56 9.56 2.08
CA VAL A 46 -23.02 10.31 3.23
C VAL A 46 -21.98 9.48 3.98
N LYS A 47 -22.25 8.19 4.26
CA LYS A 47 -21.29 7.30 4.91
C LYS A 47 -19.96 7.24 4.16
N TYR A 48 -20.00 7.06 2.83
CA TYR A 48 -18.79 6.92 2.05
C TYR A 48 -18.10 8.25 1.76
N LEU A 49 -18.82 9.36 1.67
CA LEU A 49 -18.23 10.70 1.66
C LEU A 49 -17.48 11.01 2.96
N GLN A 50 -18.08 10.74 4.13
CA GLN A 50 -17.39 10.91 5.42
C GLN A 50 -16.08 10.08 5.51
N ARG A 51 -16.09 8.84 5.02
CA ARG A 51 -14.90 8.00 4.94
C ARG A 51 -13.89 8.53 3.92
N ALA A 52 -14.36 9.11 2.82
CA ALA A 52 -13.53 9.70 1.78
C ALA A 52 -12.77 10.94 2.25
N ARG A 53 -13.29 11.68 3.22
CA ARG A 53 -12.69 12.92 3.74
C ARG A 53 -11.17 12.81 3.99
N ARG A 54 -10.70 11.65 4.46
CA ARG A 54 -9.27 11.39 4.70
C ARG A 54 -8.59 10.64 3.57
N LYS A 55 -9.24 9.63 2.98
CA LYS A 55 -8.65 8.76 1.95
C LYS A 55 -8.65 9.41 0.57
N LEU A 56 -9.72 10.14 0.23
CA LEU A 56 -10.02 10.71 -1.08
C LEU A 56 -10.55 12.15 -0.94
N PRO A 57 -9.78 13.11 -0.38
CA PRO A 57 -10.26 14.44 -0.07
C PRO A 57 -10.85 15.17 -1.28
N ALA A 58 -10.29 15.05 -2.48
CA ALA A 58 -10.82 15.68 -3.68
C ALA A 58 -12.24 15.19 -4.04
N LEU A 59 -12.51 13.89 -3.90
CA LEU A 59 -13.85 13.34 -4.12
C LEU A 59 -14.85 13.82 -3.05
N TYR A 60 -14.40 13.94 -1.81
CA TYR A 60 -15.21 14.50 -0.73
C TYR A 60 -15.58 15.96 -1.01
N GLU A 61 -14.63 16.79 -1.37
CA GLU A 61 -14.85 18.23 -1.67
C GLU A 61 -15.79 18.43 -2.85
N ALA A 62 -15.62 17.67 -3.92
CA ALA A 62 -16.47 17.72 -5.11
C ALA A 62 -17.84 17.01 -4.92
N ARG A 63 -18.10 16.41 -3.75
CA ARG A 63 -19.30 15.61 -3.51
C ARG A 63 -19.54 14.52 -4.55
N CYS A 64 -18.48 13.86 -4.95
CA CYS A 64 -18.53 12.77 -5.92
C CYS A 64 -19.42 11.61 -5.48
N ILE A 65 -19.95 10.87 -6.42
CA ILE A 65 -20.68 9.63 -6.14
C ILE A 65 -19.65 8.53 -5.85
N ILE A 66 -19.77 7.87 -4.69
CA ILE A 66 -18.82 6.88 -4.22
C ILE A 66 -19.49 5.53 -4.02
N PRO A 67 -19.36 4.59 -5.00
CA PRO A 67 -19.84 3.23 -4.84
C PRO A 67 -19.09 2.48 -3.74
N PRO A 68 -19.78 1.83 -2.80
CA PRO A 68 -19.18 1.16 -1.65
C PRO A 68 -18.04 0.21 -1.99
N ARG A 69 -18.28 -0.72 -2.93
CA ARG A 69 -17.28 -1.72 -3.33
C ARG A 69 -16.03 -1.08 -3.96
N ALA A 70 -16.22 -0.13 -4.87
CA ALA A 70 -15.11 0.56 -5.54
C ALA A 70 -14.28 1.37 -4.53
N PHE A 71 -14.90 1.99 -3.52
CA PHE A 71 -14.19 2.68 -2.43
C PHE A 71 -13.29 1.76 -1.61
N GLU A 72 -13.76 0.56 -1.28
CA GLU A 72 -12.97 -0.40 -0.49
C GLU A 72 -11.73 -0.90 -1.27
N GLN A 73 -11.82 -0.97 -2.58
CA GLN A 73 -10.76 -1.48 -3.45
C GLN A 73 -9.78 -0.41 -3.96
N CYS A 74 -10.19 0.87 -4.01
CA CYS A 74 -9.38 1.91 -4.62
C CYS A 74 -8.14 2.31 -3.79
N SER A 75 -7.16 2.90 -4.46
CA SER A 75 -6.00 3.58 -3.87
C SER A 75 -6.41 4.74 -2.95
N SER A 76 -5.51 5.19 -2.08
CA SER A 76 -5.62 6.52 -1.51
C SER A 76 -5.19 7.58 -2.55
N GLN A 77 -5.73 8.79 -2.43
CA GLN A 77 -5.32 9.89 -3.32
C GLN A 77 -3.82 10.19 -3.24
N GLU A 78 -3.24 10.09 -2.04
CA GLU A 78 -1.83 10.29 -1.79
C GLU A 78 -0.96 9.23 -2.50
N SER A 79 -1.34 7.94 -2.40
CA SER A 79 -0.63 6.85 -3.07
C SER A 79 -0.72 6.96 -4.59
N ALA A 80 -1.90 7.33 -5.13
CA ALA A 80 -2.09 7.50 -6.56
C ALA A 80 -1.21 8.61 -7.15
N ARG A 81 -1.14 9.77 -6.49
CA ARG A 81 -0.35 10.94 -6.94
C ARG A 81 1.16 10.74 -6.91
N ARG A 82 1.63 9.76 -6.16
CA ARG A 82 3.08 9.51 -6.02
C ARG A 82 3.73 8.88 -7.23
N LYS A 83 2.98 8.24 -8.12
CA LYS A 83 3.54 7.52 -9.25
C LYS A 83 4.33 8.43 -10.18
N PRO A 84 5.57 8.07 -10.57
CA PRO A 84 6.45 8.94 -11.35
C PRO A 84 6.09 8.95 -12.85
N LEU A 85 4.83 8.77 -13.18
CA LEU A 85 4.35 8.66 -14.55
C LEU A 85 4.01 10.04 -15.10
N LYS A 86 4.51 10.35 -16.30
CA LYS A 86 4.23 11.58 -17.02
C LYS A 86 4.46 11.41 -18.53
N GLY A 87 3.77 12.17 -19.34
CA GLY A 87 3.90 12.13 -20.80
C GLY A 87 2.75 12.80 -21.53
N GLY A 88 2.63 12.58 -22.80
CA GLY A 88 1.51 13.04 -23.62
C GLY A 88 0.26 12.18 -23.41
N VAL A 89 0.34 10.88 -23.67
CA VAL A 89 -0.83 9.99 -23.61
C VAL A 89 -0.55 8.75 -22.75
N VAL A 90 -1.51 8.39 -21.88
CA VAL A 90 -1.47 7.18 -21.07
C VAL A 90 -2.74 6.35 -21.23
N LEU A 91 -2.57 5.03 -21.28
CA LEU A 91 -3.66 4.07 -21.15
C LEU A 91 -3.73 3.56 -19.70
N ASP A 92 -4.83 3.81 -19.02
CA ASP A 92 -5.18 3.16 -17.76
C ASP A 92 -6.11 1.99 -18.05
N MET A 93 -5.61 0.78 -17.90
CA MET A 93 -6.35 -0.46 -18.22
C MET A 93 -7.39 -0.83 -17.15
N THR A 94 -7.40 -0.18 -16.00
CA THR A 94 -8.13 -0.60 -14.80
C THR A 94 -8.69 0.57 -14.01
N CYS A 95 -9.60 1.32 -14.63
CA CYS A 95 -10.16 2.56 -14.09
C CYS A 95 -10.68 2.45 -12.64
N GLY A 96 -11.53 1.47 -12.37
CA GLY A 96 -12.18 1.34 -11.05
C GLY A 96 -12.94 2.60 -10.66
N LEU A 97 -12.67 3.16 -9.47
CA LEU A 97 -13.25 4.43 -9.04
C LEU A 97 -12.57 5.66 -9.68
N GLY A 98 -11.56 5.45 -10.52
CA GLY A 98 -10.86 6.51 -11.24
C GLY A 98 -9.81 7.27 -10.43
N ILE A 99 -9.35 6.75 -9.29
CA ILE A 99 -8.41 7.48 -8.41
C ILE A 99 -7.02 7.57 -9.04
N ASP A 100 -6.52 6.45 -9.56
CA ASP A 100 -5.26 6.42 -10.30
C ASP A 100 -5.40 7.19 -11.63
N THR A 101 -6.53 7.05 -12.35
CA THR A 101 -6.88 7.83 -13.56
C THR A 101 -6.81 9.35 -13.32
N MET A 102 -7.42 9.84 -12.23
CA MET A 102 -7.38 11.27 -11.85
C MET A 102 -5.96 11.75 -11.56
N ALA A 103 -5.15 10.95 -10.89
CA ALA A 103 -3.76 11.26 -10.63
C ALA A 103 -2.93 11.31 -11.93
N LEU A 104 -3.16 10.39 -12.85
CA LEU A 104 -2.55 10.40 -14.19
C LEU A 104 -2.95 11.66 -14.97
N ALA A 105 -4.21 12.08 -14.87
CA ALA A 105 -4.69 13.29 -15.56
C ALA A 105 -3.98 14.58 -15.12
N GLU A 106 -3.35 14.62 -13.95
CA GLU A 106 -2.54 15.75 -13.49
C GLU A 106 -1.19 15.85 -14.23
N HIS A 107 -0.72 14.76 -14.89
CA HIS A 107 0.63 14.65 -15.44
C HIS A 107 0.68 14.22 -16.92
N PHE A 108 -0.47 14.00 -17.55
CA PHE A 108 -0.60 13.64 -18.95
C PHE A 108 -1.53 14.61 -19.69
N GLU A 109 -1.26 14.83 -20.96
CA GLU A 109 -2.12 15.65 -21.82
C GLU A 109 -3.46 14.94 -22.08
N ARG A 110 -3.45 13.60 -22.19
CA ARG A 110 -4.65 12.76 -22.37
C ARG A 110 -4.50 11.42 -21.64
N VAL A 111 -5.59 10.99 -21.01
CA VAL A 111 -5.71 9.68 -20.36
C VAL A 111 -6.86 8.94 -21.04
N VAL A 112 -6.59 7.73 -21.52
CA VAL A 112 -7.62 6.76 -21.93
C VAL A 112 -7.75 5.75 -20.78
N SER A 113 -8.93 5.64 -20.20
CA SER A 113 -9.16 4.79 -19.02
C SER A 113 -10.27 3.77 -19.28
N ILE A 114 -9.97 2.51 -19.04
CA ILE A 114 -10.86 1.38 -19.38
C ILE A 114 -11.58 0.89 -18.12
N GLU A 115 -12.90 0.77 -18.20
CA GLU A 115 -13.74 0.17 -17.17
C GLU A 115 -14.75 -0.78 -17.80
N ARG A 116 -14.81 -2.01 -17.30
CA ARG A 116 -15.72 -3.05 -17.84
C ARG A 116 -17.15 -2.98 -17.29
N ASP A 117 -17.32 -2.37 -16.10
CA ASP A 117 -18.65 -2.20 -15.47
C ASP A 117 -19.28 -0.90 -15.95
N ASP A 118 -20.36 -1.01 -16.74
CA ASP A 118 -21.07 0.13 -17.34
C ASP A 118 -21.49 1.16 -16.28
N ALA A 119 -22.03 0.71 -15.14
CA ALA A 119 -22.50 1.60 -14.11
C ALA A 119 -21.33 2.34 -13.42
N LEU A 120 -20.21 1.66 -13.20
CA LEU A 120 -19.01 2.28 -12.63
C LEU A 120 -18.36 3.26 -13.62
N ALA A 121 -18.28 2.92 -14.90
CA ALA A 121 -17.79 3.81 -15.93
C ALA A 121 -18.61 5.12 -15.99
N GLU A 122 -19.94 5.03 -15.91
CA GLU A 122 -20.84 6.19 -15.85
C GLU A 122 -20.66 7.02 -14.57
N VAL A 123 -20.42 6.37 -13.41
CA VAL A 123 -20.07 7.08 -12.16
C VAL A 123 -18.78 7.87 -12.33
N VAL A 124 -17.74 7.24 -12.92
CA VAL A 124 -16.45 7.91 -13.12
C VAL A 124 -16.58 9.08 -14.08
N ARG A 125 -17.25 8.94 -15.23
CA ARG A 125 -17.52 10.06 -16.17
C ARG A 125 -18.21 11.23 -15.46
N TYR A 126 -19.23 10.92 -14.66
CA TYR A 126 -19.93 11.95 -13.89
C TYR A 126 -19.04 12.63 -12.86
N ASN A 127 -18.26 11.87 -12.11
CA ASN A 127 -17.32 12.42 -11.12
C ASN A 127 -16.23 13.29 -11.78
N MET A 128 -15.68 12.86 -12.93
CA MET A 128 -14.74 13.68 -13.71
C MET A 128 -15.35 15.03 -14.10
N SER A 129 -16.62 15.01 -14.55
CA SER A 129 -17.32 16.25 -14.91
C SER A 129 -17.53 17.18 -13.71
N LEU A 130 -17.87 16.64 -12.52
CA LEU A 130 -17.99 17.43 -11.29
C LEU A 130 -16.67 18.07 -10.85
N MET A 131 -15.56 17.41 -11.12
CA MET A 131 -14.22 17.87 -10.77
C MET A 131 -13.58 18.73 -11.86
N GLY A 132 -14.25 18.95 -13.00
CA GLY A 132 -13.73 19.73 -14.12
C GLY A 132 -12.55 19.07 -14.83
N ILE A 133 -12.40 17.73 -14.74
CA ILE A 133 -11.35 16.97 -15.42
C ILE A 133 -11.82 16.71 -16.85
N THR A 134 -11.12 17.24 -17.84
CA THR A 134 -11.54 17.23 -19.26
C THR A 134 -10.62 16.43 -20.18
N ASN A 135 -9.46 16.01 -19.69
CA ASN A 135 -8.44 15.28 -20.46
C ASN A 135 -8.49 13.76 -20.24
N VAL A 136 -9.60 13.23 -19.69
CA VAL A 136 -9.83 11.81 -19.45
C VAL A 136 -10.96 11.31 -20.35
N GLU A 137 -10.66 10.26 -21.11
CA GLU A 137 -11.64 9.50 -21.89
C GLU A 137 -11.87 8.15 -21.17
N VAL A 138 -13.07 7.95 -20.63
CA VAL A 138 -13.45 6.67 -20.01
C VAL A 138 -14.15 5.79 -21.06
N VAL A 139 -13.54 4.66 -21.39
CA VAL A 139 -14.06 3.70 -22.37
C VAL A 139 -14.66 2.50 -21.62
N THR A 140 -15.91 2.17 -21.94
CA THR A 140 -16.57 0.99 -21.40
C THR A 140 -16.24 -0.23 -22.24
N ALA A 141 -15.29 -1.04 -21.78
CA ALA A 141 -14.80 -2.25 -22.46
C ALA A 141 -14.05 -3.15 -21.48
N SER A 142 -13.77 -4.40 -21.86
CA SER A 142 -12.72 -5.15 -21.18
C SER A 142 -11.35 -4.64 -21.63
N SER A 143 -10.37 -4.66 -20.71
CA SER A 143 -9.00 -4.24 -21.02
C SER A 143 -8.37 -5.10 -22.10
N GLU A 144 -8.64 -6.41 -22.05
CA GLU A 144 -8.14 -7.40 -23.01
C GLU A 144 -8.64 -7.11 -24.43
N GLU A 145 -9.95 -6.82 -24.59
CA GLU A 145 -10.55 -6.49 -25.90
C GLU A 145 -10.02 -5.16 -26.44
N TYR A 146 -9.92 -4.14 -25.58
CA TYR A 146 -9.40 -2.84 -25.99
C TYR A 146 -7.95 -2.95 -26.48
N VAL A 147 -7.08 -3.60 -25.69
CA VAL A 147 -5.66 -3.77 -26.04
C VAL A 147 -5.48 -4.61 -27.31
N ALA A 148 -6.33 -5.63 -27.52
CA ALA A 148 -6.24 -6.47 -28.71
C ALA A 148 -6.58 -5.70 -30.01
N THR A 149 -7.44 -4.69 -29.94
CA THR A 149 -7.99 -4.00 -31.12
C THR A 149 -7.43 -2.60 -31.35
N THR A 150 -6.85 -1.96 -30.33
CA THR A 150 -6.31 -0.61 -30.49
C THR A 150 -5.06 -0.57 -31.35
N ASN A 151 -4.95 0.46 -32.21
CA ASN A 151 -3.74 0.81 -32.95
C ASN A 151 -3.08 2.08 -32.39
N GLU A 152 -3.59 2.61 -31.29
CA GLU A 152 -3.05 3.79 -30.67
C GLU A 152 -1.77 3.46 -29.91
N HIS A 153 -0.81 4.40 -29.89
CA HIS A 153 0.42 4.31 -29.12
C HIS A 153 0.34 5.24 -27.91
N PHE A 154 0.85 4.75 -26.77
CA PHE A 154 0.84 5.42 -25.50
C PHE A 154 2.26 5.62 -24.97
N ASP A 155 2.52 6.72 -24.27
CA ASP A 155 3.80 6.91 -23.56
C ASP A 155 3.94 5.94 -22.40
N TRP A 156 2.79 5.61 -21.78
CA TRP A 156 2.68 4.65 -20.70
C TRP A 156 1.40 3.82 -20.81
N VAL A 157 1.49 2.58 -20.40
CA VAL A 157 0.33 1.78 -19.99
C VAL A 157 0.39 1.58 -18.49
N PHE A 158 -0.68 1.93 -17.79
CA PHE A 158 -0.87 1.66 -16.35
C PHE A 158 -1.89 0.53 -16.17
N VAL A 159 -1.61 -0.38 -15.23
CA VAL A 159 -2.53 -1.46 -14.88
C VAL A 159 -2.47 -1.79 -13.39
N ASP A 160 -3.63 -1.87 -12.73
CA ASP A 160 -3.84 -2.33 -11.35
C ASP A 160 -4.74 -3.58 -11.38
N PRO A 161 -4.20 -4.76 -11.71
CA PRO A 161 -5.01 -5.93 -11.95
C PRO A 161 -5.63 -6.47 -10.67
N ASP A 162 -6.94 -6.76 -10.70
CA ASP A 162 -7.66 -7.40 -9.63
C ASP A 162 -7.20 -8.84 -9.42
N ARG A 163 -7.06 -9.26 -8.19
CA ARG A 163 -6.80 -10.66 -7.87
C ARG A 163 -8.04 -11.51 -8.12
N ARG A 164 -7.94 -12.49 -9.00
CA ARG A 164 -8.99 -13.50 -9.16
C ARG A 164 -8.90 -14.49 -8.00
N SER A 165 -9.80 -14.41 -7.04
CA SER A 165 -10.00 -15.48 -6.06
C SER A 165 -11.15 -16.37 -6.49
N ALA A 166 -10.88 -17.38 -7.30
CA ALA A 166 -11.72 -18.56 -7.24
C ALA A 166 -11.38 -19.26 -5.91
N GLU A 167 -12.31 -19.34 -4.96
CA GLU A 167 -12.18 -20.10 -3.70
C GLU A 167 -11.37 -19.49 -2.54
N GLY A 168 -11.23 -18.17 -2.40
CA GLY A 168 -10.67 -17.55 -1.18
C GLY A 168 -9.17 -17.80 -0.95
N LYS A 169 -8.42 -18.40 -1.88
CA LYS A 169 -6.97 -18.52 -1.82
C LYS A 169 -6.33 -17.15 -2.08
N LYS A 170 -5.39 -16.74 -1.23
CA LYS A 170 -4.56 -15.56 -1.47
C LYS A 170 -3.66 -15.87 -2.66
N MET A 171 -3.99 -15.30 -3.83
CA MET A 171 -3.17 -15.44 -5.03
C MET A 171 -1.97 -14.50 -4.91
N VAL A 172 -0.80 -15.00 -5.28
CA VAL A 172 0.49 -14.30 -5.14
C VAL A 172 1.15 -14.15 -6.51
N CYS A 173 0.59 -14.77 -7.57
CA CYS A 173 1.13 -14.77 -8.92
C CYS A 173 0.46 -13.72 -9.79
N MET A 174 1.23 -13.06 -10.66
CA MET A 174 0.72 -12.06 -11.61
C MET A 174 -0.16 -12.70 -12.69
N GLU A 175 0.12 -13.94 -13.06
CA GLU A 175 -0.63 -14.75 -14.01
C GLU A 175 -2.07 -15.03 -13.57
N ASP A 176 -2.30 -15.02 -12.26
CA ASP A 176 -3.62 -15.27 -11.67
C ASP A 176 -4.47 -14.00 -11.49
N CYS A 177 -3.99 -12.86 -11.97
CA CYS A 177 -4.69 -11.59 -11.90
C CYS A 177 -5.64 -11.37 -13.10
N SER A 178 -6.50 -10.37 -13.01
CA SER A 178 -7.36 -9.90 -14.10
C SER A 178 -7.25 -8.37 -14.26
N PRO A 179 -6.80 -7.88 -15.43
CA PRO A 179 -6.31 -8.63 -16.59
C PRO A 179 -5.04 -9.44 -16.28
N ASN A 180 -4.78 -10.53 -17.04
CA ASN A 180 -3.53 -11.29 -16.95
C ASN A 180 -2.40 -10.51 -17.64
N VAL A 181 -1.66 -9.72 -16.85
CA VAL A 181 -0.64 -8.84 -17.39
C VAL A 181 0.49 -9.61 -18.07
N VAL A 182 0.85 -10.80 -17.58
CA VAL A 182 1.94 -11.62 -18.15
C VAL A 182 1.62 -12.03 -19.59
N GLU A 183 0.39 -12.47 -19.82
CA GLU A 183 -0.08 -12.81 -21.18
C GLU A 183 -0.16 -11.58 -22.09
N LEU A 184 -0.52 -10.43 -21.53
CA LEU A 184 -0.69 -9.19 -22.29
C LEU A 184 0.63 -8.45 -22.55
N LEU A 185 1.70 -8.67 -21.77
CA LEU A 185 2.96 -7.93 -21.86
C LEU A 185 3.53 -7.84 -23.31
N PRO A 186 3.54 -8.91 -24.13
CA PRO A 186 4.01 -8.78 -25.52
C PRO A 186 3.21 -7.73 -26.31
N ARG A 187 1.89 -7.75 -26.18
CA ARG A 187 1.02 -6.79 -26.87
C ARG A 187 1.12 -5.38 -26.29
N LEU A 188 1.25 -5.25 -24.98
CA LEU A 188 1.45 -3.95 -24.32
C LEU A 188 2.74 -3.28 -24.80
N ARG A 189 3.81 -4.06 -25.02
CA ARG A 189 5.09 -3.55 -25.57
C ARG A 189 5.02 -3.11 -27.03
N GLU A 190 4.01 -3.56 -27.78
CA GLU A 190 3.76 -3.06 -29.15
C GLU A 190 3.08 -1.68 -29.15
N ILE A 191 2.24 -1.37 -28.15
CA ILE A 191 1.50 -0.13 -28.04
C ILE A 191 2.12 0.90 -27.08
N SER A 192 3.10 0.49 -26.28
CA SER A 192 3.85 1.39 -25.38
C SER A 192 5.21 0.80 -25.05
N GLU A 193 6.24 1.64 -25.00
CA GLU A 193 7.56 1.23 -24.53
C GLU A 193 7.58 0.99 -23.01
N ARG A 194 6.67 1.62 -22.25
CA ARG A 194 6.68 1.64 -20.78
C ARG A 194 5.35 1.15 -20.21
N VAL A 195 5.44 0.16 -19.32
CA VAL A 195 4.29 -0.38 -18.61
C VAL A 195 4.51 -0.21 -17.11
N ALA A 196 3.54 0.36 -16.41
CA ALA A 196 3.49 0.47 -14.96
C ALA A 196 2.45 -0.51 -14.42
N ILE A 197 2.88 -1.44 -13.57
CA ILE A 197 2.03 -2.49 -13.00
C ILE A 197 1.96 -2.29 -11.49
N LYS A 198 0.78 -2.02 -10.96
CA LYS A 198 0.54 -1.90 -9.53
C LYS A 198 0.06 -3.23 -8.97
N LEU A 199 0.71 -3.70 -7.93
CA LEU A 199 0.44 -4.98 -7.31
C LEU A 199 0.24 -4.86 -5.81
N SER A 200 -0.42 -5.86 -5.27
CA SER A 200 -0.60 -5.99 -3.83
C SER A 200 0.73 -6.12 -3.09
N PRO A 201 0.83 -5.66 -1.83
CA PRO A 201 2.00 -5.87 -0.98
C PRO A 201 2.33 -7.35 -0.73
N MET A 202 1.47 -8.29 -1.12
CA MET A 202 1.75 -9.74 -1.01
C MET A 202 2.58 -10.29 -2.18
N PHE A 203 2.75 -9.54 -3.28
CA PHE A 203 3.54 -9.96 -4.44
C PHE A 203 5.04 -10.01 -4.11
N ASP A 204 5.77 -11.03 -4.57
CA ASP A 204 7.23 -11.15 -4.33
C ASP A 204 8.03 -10.25 -5.28
N CYS A 205 8.84 -9.34 -4.75
CA CYS A 205 9.64 -8.43 -5.55
C CYS A 205 10.66 -9.13 -6.47
N ALA A 206 11.19 -10.29 -6.07
CA ALA A 206 12.10 -11.07 -6.91
C ALA A 206 11.40 -11.59 -8.18
N GLU A 207 10.11 -11.91 -8.08
CA GLU A 207 9.31 -12.39 -9.21
C GLU A 207 9.07 -11.27 -10.24
N ALA A 208 9.04 -9.99 -9.80
CA ALA A 208 8.95 -8.85 -10.71
C ALA A 208 10.13 -8.81 -11.69
N PHE A 209 11.34 -9.02 -11.21
CA PHE A 209 12.54 -9.04 -12.06
C PHE A 209 12.55 -10.25 -12.99
N ARG A 210 12.08 -11.42 -12.52
CA ARG A 210 11.97 -12.61 -13.38
C ARG A 210 11.03 -12.41 -14.58
N LEU A 211 9.96 -11.65 -14.39
CA LEU A 211 8.89 -11.45 -15.40
C LEU A 211 9.10 -10.20 -16.28
N CYS A 212 9.67 -9.14 -15.71
CA CYS A 212 9.63 -7.79 -16.29
C CYS A 212 11.01 -7.15 -16.53
N SER A 213 12.14 -7.83 -16.22
CA SER A 213 13.49 -7.26 -16.39
C SER A 213 13.75 -6.78 -17.84
N PRO A 214 14.42 -5.63 -18.04
CA PRO A 214 14.87 -4.71 -16.99
C PRO A 214 13.70 -3.87 -16.45
N ALA A 215 13.64 -3.75 -15.12
CA ALA A 215 12.56 -3.08 -14.43
C ALA A 215 13.03 -2.31 -13.20
N GLU A 216 12.29 -1.25 -12.84
CA GLU A 216 12.34 -0.64 -11.53
C GLU A 216 11.16 -1.18 -10.71
N VAL A 217 11.45 -1.75 -9.54
CA VAL A 217 10.44 -2.24 -8.59
C VAL A 217 10.37 -1.31 -7.39
N GLU A 218 9.23 -0.66 -7.21
CA GLU A 218 9.00 0.24 -6.10
C GLU A 218 8.16 -0.45 -5.02
N VAL A 219 8.60 -0.36 -3.77
CA VAL A 219 7.84 -0.82 -2.60
C VAL A 219 7.43 0.40 -1.78
N VAL A 220 6.12 0.59 -1.62
CA VAL A 220 5.54 1.74 -0.94
C VAL A 220 5.04 1.35 0.44
N SER A 221 5.44 2.09 1.48
CA SER A 221 4.92 1.96 2.83
C SER A 221 4.38 3.28 3.38
N VAL A 222 3.41 3.17 4.28
CA VAL A 222 2.78 4.28 5.01
C VAL A 222 2.57 3.86 6.45
N GLY A 223 3.12 4.61 7.41
CA GLY A 223 2.88 4.36 8.83
C GLY A 223 3.28 2.94 9.29
N GLY A 224 4.32 2.35 8.69
CA GLY A 224 4.80 1.01 9.01
C GLY A 224 3.99 -0.13 8.36
N GLU A 225 3.15 0.15 7.38
CA GLU A 225 2.44 -0.85 6.58
C GLU A 225 2.85 -0.75 5.11
N CYS A 226 3.23 -1.90 4.49
CA CYS A 226 3.43 -1.97 3.05
C CYS A 226 2.07 -1.88 2.34
N LYS A 227 1.93 -0.93 1.42
CA LYS A 227 0.66 -0.62 0.75
C LYS A 227 0.57 -1.21 -0.65
N GLU A 228 1.63 -1.11 -1.42
CA GLU A 228 1.67 -1.58 -2.81
C GLU A 228 3.10 -1.88 -3.24
N VAL A 229 3.22 -2.68 -4.29
CA VAL A 229 4.44 -2.91 -5.07
C VAL A 229 4.15 -2.47 -6.48
N ASN A 230 4.92 -1.52 -7.01
CA ASN A 230 4.80 -1.03 -8.37
C ASN A 230 5.98 -1.55 -9.20
N ILE A 231 5.74 -1.95 -10.44
CA ILE A 231 6.77 -2.36 -11.40
C ILE A 231 6.72 -1.39 -12.57
N TYR A 232 7.85 -0.79 -12.90
CA TYR A 232 8.01 0.07 -14.06
C TYR A 232 8.95 -0.62 -15.04
N THR A 233 8.41 -1.07 -16.18
CA THR A 233 9.19 -1.80 -17.20
C THR A 233 10.06 -0.84 -18.02
N ASN A 234 11.00 -1.41 -18.79
CA ASN A 234 11.91 -0.67 -19.65
C ASN A 234 12.77 0.35 -18.88
N ALA A 235 13.20 -0.01 -17.68
CA ALA A 235 14.23 0.71 -16.95
C ALA A 235 15.61 0.49 -17.61
N GLU A 236 16.59 1.34 -17.32
CA GLU A 236 17.97 1.16 -17.83
C GLU A 236 18.63 -0.09 -17.26
N LYS A 237 18.27 -0.44 -16.02
CA LYS A 237 18.74 -1.63 -15.29
C LYS A 237 17.74 -2.00 -14.20
N ASP A 238 17.89 -3.20 -13.63
CA ASP A 238 17.09 -3.67 -12.52
C ASP A 238 17.39 -2.89 -11.23
N MET A 239 16.40 -2.18 -10.71
CA MET A 239 16.49 -1.32 -9.53
C MET A 239 15.33 -1.56 -8.56
N LEU A 240 15.60 -1.33 -7.29
CA LEU A 240 14.60 -1.28 -6.22
C LEU A 240 14.48 0.14 -5.69
N ARG A 241 13.27 0.65 -5.62
CA ARG A 241 12.93 1.90 -4.94
C ARG A 241 12.12 1.60 -3.69
N ILE A 242 12.61 2.07 -2.55
CA ILE A 242 11.90 2.01 -1.27
C ILE A 242 11.33 3.40 -1.01
N ALA A 243 10.01 3.47 -0.92
CA ALA A 243 9.29 4.71 -0.73
C ALA A 243 8.49 4.67 0.59
N VAL A 244 8.95 5.42 1.58
CA VAL A 244 8.26 5.58 2.86
C VAL A 244 7.54 6.93 2.83
N ILE A 245 6.22 6.91 2.68
CA ILE A 245 5.43 8.13 2.52
C ILE A 245 5.56 9.01 3.76
N GLY A 246 5.96 10.27 3.54
CA GLY A 246 6.22 11.25 4.59
C GLY A 246 7.65 11.23 5.14
N GLU A 247 8.50 10.29 4.73
CA GLU A 247 9.89 10.16 5.21
C GLU A 247 10.92 10.30 4.10
N GLY A 248 10.75 9.63 2.93
CA GLY A 248 11.69 9.73 1.82
C GLY A 248 11.67 8.53 0.87
N GLU A 249 12.66 8.53 -0.04
CA GLU A 249 12.87 7.48 -1.03
C GLU A 249 14.35 7.07 -1.06
N TRP A 250 14.60 5.76 -1.20
CA TRP A 250 15.93 5.16 -1.26
C TRP A 250 16.02 4.19 -2.43
N MET A 251 17.14 4.25 -3.16
CA MET A 251 17.38 3.42 -4.34
C MET A 251 18.42 2.36 -4.04
N PHE A 252 18.15 1.13 -4.49
CA PHE A 252 19.09 0.00 -4.39
C PHE A 252 19.18 -0.69 -5.75
N SER A 253 20.33 -1.28 -6.06
CA SER A 253 20.43 -2.19 -7.20
C SER A 253 19.73 -3.53 -6.86
N HIS A 254 19.34 -4.29 -7.87
CA HIS A 254 18.75 -5.63 -7.68
C HIS A 254 19.71 -6.56 -6.89
N GLU A 255 21.02 -6.44 -7.11
CA GLU A 255 22.02 -7.24 -6.41
C GLU A 255 22.02 -7.02 -4.88
N ALA A 256 21.52 -5.88 -4.41
CA ALA A 256 21.38 -5.59 -2.98
C ALA A 256 20.44 -6.59 -2.24
N MET A 257 19.56 -7.30 -2.96
CA MET A 257 18.73 -8.36 -2.38
C MET A 257 19.55 -9.58 -1.91
N ALA A 258 20.76 -9.77 -2.46
CA ALA A 258 21.67 -10.85 -2.13
C ALA A 258 22.77 -10.43 -1.13
N GLU A 259 22.67 -9.22 -0.54
CA GLU A 259 23.66 -8.75 0.45
C GLU A 259 23.69 -9.69 1.66
N GLU A 260 24.90 -10.08 2.04
CA GLU A 260 25.13 -11.00 3.14
C GLU A 260 24.99 -10.32 4.51
N PRO A 261 24.43 -11.01 5.51
CA PRO A 261 24.29 -10.50 6.86
C PRO A 261 25.65 -10.24 7.54
N THR A 262 25.60 -9.60 8.70
CA THR A 262 26.75 -9.42 9.59
C THR A 262 27.35 -10.78 9.96
N ALA A 263 28.65 -10.94 9.76
CA ALA A 263 29.36 -12.19 10.04
C ALA A 263 29.83 -12.31 11.50
N GLU A 264 30.01 -11.15 12.19
CA GLU A 264 30.45 -11.12 13.58
C GLU A 264 29.39 -11.71 14.51
N PRO A 265 29.80 -12.32 15.66
CA PRO A 265 28.88 -12.80 16.69
C PRO A 265 28.10 -11.63 17.32
N PHE A 266 26.90 -11.92 17.81
CA PHE A 266 26.09 -10.94 18.51
C PHE A 266 26.65 -10.70 19.92
N MET A 267 27.07 -9.45 20.20
CA MET A 267 27.65 -9.00 21.46
C MET A 267 26.71 -7.99 22.14
N PRO A 268 25.70 -8.46 22.91
CA PRO A 268 24.58 -7.63 23.38
C PRO A 268 25.01 -6.41 24.21
N GLU A 269 26.14 -6.48 24.94
CA GLU A 269 26.67 -5.42 25.77
C GLU A 269 27.27 -4.22 25.01
N GLU A 270 27.53 -4.40 23.73
CA GLU A 270 28.16 -3.36 22.90
C GLU A 270 27.15 -2.40 22.27
N TYR A 271 25.88 -2.80 22.12
CA TYR A 271 24.91 -2.04 21.37
C TYR A 271 24.13 -1.05 22.23
N ARG A 272 23.97 0.18 21.70
CA ARG A 272 23.24 1.28 22.33
C ARG A 272 21.92 1.61 21.64
N TYR A 273 21.78 1.27 20.35
CA TYR A 273 20.63 1.61 19.55
C TYR A 273 20.07 0.38 18.84
N LEU A 274 18.74 0.24 18.92
CA LEU A 274 17.97 -0.70 18.11
C LEU A 274 17.40 0.04 16.90
N ILE A 275 17.70 -0.44 15.70
CA ILE A 275 17.16 0.07 14.45
C ILE A 275 16.10 -0.89 13.97
N VAL A 276 14.88 -0.37 13.80
CA VAL A 276 13.70 -1.10 13.33
C VAL A 276 13.49 -0.75 11.85
N PRO A 277 13.93 -1.60 10.90
CA PRO A 277 13.79 -1.32 9.47
C PRO A 277 12.33 -1.03 9.11
N ASP A 278 12.08 -0.14 8.15
CA ASP A 278 10.74 -0.03 7.58
C ASP A 278 10.33 -1.35 6.91
N VAL A 279 9.03 -1.60 6.88
CA VAL A 279 8.47 -2.82 6.29
C VAL A 279 8.75 -2.93 4.78
N ALA A 280 8.94 -1.79 4.10
CA ALA A 280 9.29 -1.78 2.68
C ALA A 280 10.69 -2.34 2.42
N LEU A 281 11.68 -2.04 3.27
CA LEU A 281 13.01 -2.65 3.19
C LEU A 281 12.96 -4.17 3.32
N GLN A 282 12.15 -4.66 4.27
CA GLN A 282 11.97 -6.09 4.49
C GLN A 282 11.26 -6.76 3.31
N LYS A 283 10.20 -6.11 2.81
CA LYS A 283 9.45 -6.58 1.65
C LYS A 283 10.31 -6.69 0.40
N ALA A 284 11.19 -5.71 0.18
CA ALA A 284 12.14 -5.69 -0.92
C ALA A 284 13.39 -6.56 -0.67
N ARG A 285 13.54 -7.15 0.52
CA ARG A 285 14.72 -7.94 0.94
C ARG A 285 16.05 -7.16 0.88
N VAL A 286 16.00 -5.85 1.13
CA VAL A 286 17.20 -4.97 1.10
C VAL A 286 17.52 -4.35 2.46
N ALA A 287 16.92 -4.85 3.56
CA ALA A 287 17.19 -4.30 4.88
C ALA A 287 18.67 -4.50 5.29
N ILE A 288 19.30 -5.61 4.90
CA ILE A 288 20.74 -5.83 5.14
C ILE A 288 21.56 -4.79 4.37
N ALA A 289 21.36 -4.65 3.08
CA ALA A 289 22.08 -3.69 2.25
C ALA A 289 21.91 -2.24 2.73
N ALA A 290 20.70 -1.89 3.18
CA ALA A 290 20.39 -0.55 3.66
C ALA A 290 21.04 -0.23 5.01
N LEU A 291 21.14 -1.19 5.93
CA LEU A 291 21.49 -0.94 7.33
C LEU A 291 22.90 -1.39 7.72
N LYS A 292 23.48 -2.39 7.05
CA LYS A 292 24.81 -2.92 7.34
C LYS A 292 25.94 -1.87 7.33
N PRO A 293 25.92 -0.82 6.48
CA PRO A 293 26.90 0.26 6.57
C PRO A 293 26.88 1.05 7.89
N HIS A 294 25.77 0.98 8.64
CA HIS A 294 25.52 1.79 9.83
C HIS A 294 25.35 0.95 11.11
N ALA A 295 25.08 -0.35 10.99
CA ALA A 295 24.69 -1.20 12.10
C ALA A 295 24.92 -2.69 11.79
N ALA A 296 25.07 -3.51 12.82
CA ALA A 296 25.06 -4.96 12.67
C ALA A 296 23.65 -5.48 12.44
N ILE A 297 23.46 -6.34 11.44
CA ILE A 297 22.17 -6.94 11.08
C ILE A 297 22.38 -8.38 10.59
N TRP A 298 21.60 -9.31 11.14
CA TRP A 298 21.75 -10.76 10.88
C TRP A 298 20.68 -11.35 9.98
N SER A 299 19.65 -10.58 9.64
CA SER A 299 18.55 -11.04 8.79
C SER A 299 17.80 -9.87 8.19
N ASN A 300 17.33 -10.00 6.94
CA ASN A 300 16.45 -9.02 6.31
C ASN A 300 15.13 -8.81 7.07
N ASN A 301 14.70 -9.79 7.87
CA ASN A 301 13.47 -9.71 8.67
C ASN A 301 13.71 -9.26 10.13
N GLY A 302 14.97 -9.12 10.54
CA GLY A 302 15.37 -8.79 11.89
C GLY A 302 15.39 -7.30 12.21
N TYR A 303 16.01 -7.01 13.34
CA TYR A 303 16.44 -5.68 13.74
C TYR A 303 17.91 -5.49 13.41
N ALA A 304 18.34 -4.23 13.29
CA ALA A 304 19.76 -3.90 13.30
C ALA A 304 20.14 -3.26 14.62
N PHE A 305 21.43 -3.35 14.98
CA PHE A 305 21.97 -2.91 16.26
C PHE A 305 23.19 -2.04 16.01
N ALA A 306 23.20 -0.84 16.60
CA ALA A 306 24.29 0.12 16.43
C ALA A 306 24.94 0.52 17.74
N HIS A 307 26.24 0.82 17.70
CA HIS A 307 27.01 1.38 18.82
C HIS A 307 26.74 2.88 18.97
N GLU A 308 26.57 3.58 17.86
CA GLU A 308 26.34 5.01 17.78
C GLU A 308 25.08 5.32 16.96
N LEU A 309 24.52 6.49 17.16
CA LEU A 309 23.36 6.94 16.38
C LEU A 309 23.80 7.19 14.93
N PRO A 310 23.18 6.55 13.91
CA PRO A 310 23.46 6.83 12.52
C PRO A 310 23.28 8.31 12.17
N ALA A 311 24.25 8.89 11.47
CA ALA A 311 24.20 10.29 11.05
C ALA A 311 23.26 10.55 9.87
N GLU A 312 22.99 9.53 9.06
CA GLU A 312 22.15 9.62 7.87
C GLU A 312 20.70 9.25 8.18
N SER A 313 19.79 9.81 7.40
CA SER A 313 18.39 9.42 7.44
C SER A 313 18.21 8.02 6.83
N LEU A 314 17.73 7.08 7.62
CA LEU A 314 17.47 5.71 7.23
C LEU A 314 15.95 5.46 7.14
N PRO A 315 15.49 4.58 6.25
CA PRO A 315 14.10 4.12 6.25
C PRO A 315 13.86 3.16 7.43
N ALA A 316 13.91 3.71 8.64
CA ALA A 316 13.88 2.93 9.88
C ALA A 316 13.54 3.81 11.09
N ARG A 317 12.95 3.22 12.10
CA ARG A 317 12.80 3.85 13.42
C ARG A 317 13.98 3.45 14.32
N ILE A 318 14.51 4.38 15.09
CA ILE A 318 15.66 4.15 15.97
C ILE A 318 15.21 4.33 17.42
N PHE A 319 15.62 3.40 18.29
CA PHE A 319 15.34 3.42 19.72
C PHE A 319 16.62 3.27 20.50
N GLU A 320 16.75 3.99 21.60
CA GLU A 320 17.86 3.79 22.54
C GLU A 320 17.60 2.53 23.37
N ILE A 321 18.62 1.69 23.52
CA ILE A 321 18.57 0.44 24.27
C ILE A 321 18.85 0.73 25.75
N GLU A 322 17.98 0.24 26.61
CA GLU A 322 18.20 0.24 28.07
C GLU A 322 18.98 -1.02 28.49
N SER A 323 18.59 -2.18 27.97
CA SER A 323 19.29 -3.44 28.21
C SER A 323 18.93 -4.50 27.17
N ILE A 324 19.82 -5.46 26.94
CA ILE A 324 19.58 -6.66 26.14
C ILE A 324 19.81 -7.87 27.03
N GLU A 325 18.87 -8.80 27.04
CA GLU A 325 18.96 -10.01 27.87
C GLU A 325 18.34 -11.23 27.17
N PRO A 326 18.79 -12.45 27.48
CA PRO A 326 18.16 -13.66 26.97
C PRO A 326 16.69 -13.75 27.42
N TYR A 327 15.81 -14.25 26.52
CA TYR A 327 14.41 -14.48 26.86
C TYR A 327 14.25 -15.60 27.89
N ARG A 328 14.06 -15.25 29.15
CA ARG A 328 13.83 -16.15 30.27
C ARG A 328 12.45 -15.91 30.88
N PRO A 329 11.39 -16.59 30.41
CA PRO A 329 10.02 -16.25 30.78
C PRO A 329 9.72 -16.32 32.28
N LYS A 330 10.37 -17.22 33.03
CA LYS A 330 10.19 -17.31 34.49
C LYS A 330 10.75 -16.09 35.24
N GLU A 331 11.90 -15.57 34.81
CA GLU A 331 12.53 -14.39 35.39
C GLU A 331 11.74 -13.12 35.00
N LEU A 332 11.34 -13.02 33.73
CA LEU A 332 10.51 -11.92 33.22
C LEU A 332 9.16 -11.88 33.92
N LYS A 333 8.51 -13.03 34.13
CA LYS A 333 7.25 -13.11 34.89
C LYS A 333 7.41 -12.59 36.32
N ARG A 334 8.51 -12.90 36.99
CA ARG A 334 8.76 -12.40 38.34
C ARG A 334 8.89 -10.89 38.40
N ARG A 335 9.50 -10.25 37.36
CA ARG A 335 9.70 -8.80 37.25
C ARG A 335 8.47 -8.05 36.73
N TRP A 336 7.74 -8.61 35.75
CA TRP A 336 6.74 -7.91 34.97
C TRP A 336 5.29 -8.36 35.22
N LYS A 337 5.05 -9.28 36.18
CA LYS A 337 3.70 -9.80 36.45
C LYS A 337 2.69 -8.68 36.70
N GLY A 338 1.66 -8.64 35.86
CA GLY A 338 0.59 -7.63 35.93
C GLY A 338 0.93 -6.28 35.32
N GLU A 339 2.16 -6.05 34.84
CA GLU A 339 2.52 -4.84 34.12
C GLU A 339 1.90 -4.78 32.72
N GLY A 340 1.72 -3.55 32.22
CA GLY A 340 1.47 -3.29 30.81
C GLY A 340 2.79 -3.24 30.05
N VAL A 341 2.91 -4.03 28.97
CA VAL A 341 4.13 -4.11 28.17
C VAL A 341 3.78 -4.02 26.67
N GLU A 342 4.34 -3.03 26.00
CA GLU A 342 4.33 -2.93 24.54
C GLU A 342 5.42 -3.82 23.98
N VAL A 343 5.06 -4.78 23.12
CA VAL A 343 5.99 -5.77 22.55
C VAL A 343 6.06 -5.60 21.05
N MET A 344 7.21 -5.20 20.54
CA MET A 344 7.56 -5.33 19.13
C MET A 344 8.21 -6.70 18.90
N LYS A 345 7.96 -7.32 17.74
CA LYS A 345 8.53 -8.63 17.42
C LYS A 345 9.01 -8.69 15.97
N ARG A 346 10.23 -9.18 15.76
CA ARG A 346 10.77 -9.50 14.45
C ARG A 346 11.64 -10.75 14.50
N ASP A 347 11.64 -11.50 13.43
CA ASP A 347 12.47 -12.68 13.21
C ASP A 347 12.51 -13.64 14.42
N CYS A 348 11.35 -13.90 15.00
CA CYS A 348 11.19 -14.75 16.17
C CYS A 348 9.93 -15.62 16.05
N ALA A 349 10.05 -16.90 16.34
CA ALA A 349 8.95 -17.86 16.26
C ALA A 349 7.87 -17.66 17.34
N LEU A 350 8.22 -17.06 18.48
CA LEU A 350 7.27 -16.84 19.58
C LEU A 350 6.22 -15.80 19.16
N SER A 351 4.95 -16.07 19.44
CA SER A 351 3.89 -15.07 19.28
C SER A 351 3.88 -14.07 20.45
N ILE A 352 3.44 -12.84 20.20
CA ILE A 352 3.29 -11.81 21.27
C ILE A 352 2.36 -12.31 22.37
N ASP A 353 1.28 -13.04 22.02
CA ASP A 353 0.35 -13.60 22.99
C ASP A 353 0.99 -14.71 23.84
N ALA A 354 1.91 -15.50 23.26
CA ALA A 354 2.68 -16.49 24.01
C ALA A 354 3.61 -15.78 25.01
N VAL A 355 4.29 -14.73 24.60
CA VAL A 355 5.14 -13.89 25.48
C VAL A 355 4.32 -13.34 26.65
N ARG A 356 3.19 -12.65 26.34
CA ARG A 356 2.30 -12.07 27.37
C ARG A 356 1.78 -13.12 28.35
N ARG A 357 1.36 -14.26 27.86
CA ARG A 357 0.86 -15.39 28.67
C ARG A 357 1.93 -15.94 29.60
N THR A 358 3.15 -16.18 29.09
CA THR A 358 4.26 -16.74 29.87
C THR A 358 4.85 -15.76 30.88
N THR A 359 4.83 -14.47 30.59
CA THR A 359 5.30 -13.39 31.48
C THR A 359 4.20 -12.82 32.36
N SER A 360 2.92 -13.16 32.14
CA SER A 360 1.74 -12.61 32.84
C SER A 360 1.63 -11.09 32.72
N THR A 361 1.91 -10.54 31.53
CA THR A 361 1.81 -9.12 31.19
C THR A 361 0.53 -8.78 30.43
N ARG A 362 0.19 -7.50 30.37
CA ARG A 362 -0.96 -6.93 29.62
C ARG A 362 -0.47 -6.11 28.43
N PRO A 363 -1.31 -5.89 27.38
CA PRO A 363 -1.02 -4.89 26.34
C PRO A 363 -0.94 -3.48 26.93
N GLY A 364 -0.17 -2.59 26.30
CA GLY A 364 -0.02 -1.20 26.69
C GLY A 364 0.93 -1.00 27.88
N GLY A 365 0.98 0.23 28.39
CA GLY A 365 1.82 0.62 29.52
C GLY A 365 3.10 1.35 29.10
N GLU A 366 3.96 1.60 30.12
CA GLU A 366 5.17 2.40 29.92
C GLU A 366 6.37 1.61 29.40
N ARG A 367 6.37 0.28 29.61
CA ARG A 367 7.48 -0.58 29.18
C ARG A 367 7.36 -0.90 27.70
N LEU A 368 8.41 -0.59 26.93
CA LEU A 368 8.54 -0.96 25.53
C LEU A 368 9.68 -1.97 25.37
N VAL A 369 9.39 -3.10 24.73
CA VAL A 369 10.39 -4.14 24.48
C VAL A 369 10.34 -4.62 23.03
N ALA A 370 11.51 -5.01 22.51
CA ALA A 370 11.63 -5.73 21.25
C ALA A 370 12.03 -7.19 21.53
N LEU A 371 11.47 -8.11 20.74
CA LEU A 371 11.77 -9.54 20.77
C LEU A 371 12.32 -9.97 19.43
N THR A 372 13.44 -10.68 19.42
CA THR A 372 14.07 -11.21 18.21
C THR A 372 14.82 -12.51 18.49
N ALA A 373 15.17 -13.26 17.45
CA ALA A 373 16.09 -14.39 17.54
C ALA A 373 17.37 -14.09 16.74
N ILE A 374 18.54 -14.31 17.36
CA ILE A 374 19.84 -14.15 16.72
C ILE A 374 20.69 -15.38 17.11
N ALA A 375 21.32 -16.01 16.13
CA ALA A 375 22.17 -17.19 16.31
C ALA A 375 21.49 -18.36 17.07
N GLY A 376 20.16 -18.49 16.93
CA GLY A 376 19.37 -19.55 17.60
C GLY A 376 18.86 -19.18 18.99
N ASP A 377 19.34 -18.11 19.59
CA ASP A 377 18.88 -17.62 20.88
C ASP A 377 17.81 -16.55 20.73
N THR A 378 16.84 -16.54 21.65
CA THR A 378 15.81 -15.51 21.71
C THR A 378 16.20 -14.42 22.72
N TRP A 379 16.12 -13.16 22.30
CA TRP A 379 16.52 -11.99 23.04
C TRP A 379 15.36 -11.04 23.33
N ILE A 380 15.37 -10.45 24.51
CA ILE A 380 14.54 -9.30 24.90
C ILE A 380 15.43 -8.06 24.95
N ILE A 381 15.00 -7.04 24.24
CA ILE A 381 15.62 -5.73 24.21
C ILE A 381 14.68 -4.74 24.94
N ASN A 382 15.06 -4.24 26.09
CA ASN A 382 14.35 -3.18 26.78
C ASN A 382 14.73 -1.85 26.14
N LEU A 383 13.74 -1.01 25.83
CA LEU A 383 13.94 0.24 25.09
C LEU A 383 13.54 1.43 25.96
N LYS A 384 14.28 2.52 25.85
CA LYS A 384 13.88 3.81 26.41
C LYS A 384 12.70 4.38 25.60
N LYS A 385 11.72 4.92 26.29
CA LYS A 385 10.61 5.67 25.67
C LYS A 385 10.98 7.10 25.39
#